data_82414100cf41227c0c7fa77dd8dd0465
#
_entry.id   82414100cf41227c0c7fa77dd8dd0465
#
_cell.length_a   1.000
_cell.length_b   1.000
_cell.length_c   1.000
_cell.angle_alpha   90.00
_cell.angle_beta   90.00
_cell.angle_gamma   90.00
#
_symmetry.space_group_name_H-M   'P 1'
#
loop_
_entity.id
_entity.type
_entity.pdbx_description
1 polymer ?
#
loop_
_entity_poly.entity_id
_entity_poly.type
_entity_poly.pdbx_seq_one_letter_code
_entity_poly.pdbx_strand_id
1 'polypeptide(L)'
;MNGTILNFFAGGNTAHGFYSLYESSLQSLTRLYVLKGGPGTGQTKLIREIGEQLNQQGYEIWFIHTASDNDSFDGVIIPKLNIGIVDGTAPRVINPELPEESIVFVDLEQAADQFQLCQQKLEIDNLVGAIKQEHELAYAGFAEALRIHDEWEAIYIAKMDFQAADELTQEYIKLLYGDQKSEKSSRVDHRFLGAATPKGAVDFVPNLTSGLKRYLVKGRAGSGKSTLLKKIAAEGIKRGFDVEIYHCGFDPNSLDMIIVRELGFAIFDSTAPHEYYPDRATDEIVDMYSRCILPGTDEEYSEAIAGIKERYSSTMKQSTQHLTDAKVFLVALKQIYTSTLNFDRVDQIKSQILEEINEIVESPLEV
;
A
#
# COMPACT_ATOMS: atom_id res chain seq x y z
N MET A 1 -4.15 -14.31 -23.92
CA MET A 1 -3.80 -14.67 -22.52
C MET A 1 -4.06 -13.43 -21.69
N ASN A 2 -4.61 -13.57 -20.50
CA ASN A 2 -4.79 -12.44 -19.60
C ASN A 2 -3.42 -11.85 -19.21
N GLY A 3 -3.40 -10.54 -18.94
CA GLY A 3 -2.23 -9.86 -18.41
C GLY A 3 -1.94 -10.23 -16.95
N THR A 4 -0.83 -9.74 -16.41
CA THR A 4 -0.49 -9.87 -15.00
C THR A 4 -1.31 -8.89 -14.16
N ILE A 5 -1.69 -9.28 -12.94
CA ILE A 5 -2.32 -8.38 -11.97
C ILE A 5 -1.38 -8.21 -10.77
N LEU A 6 -1.03 -6.97 -10.44
CA LEU A 6 -0.35 -6.62 -9.21
C LEU A 6 -1.33 -5.90 -8.27
N ASN A 7 -1.20 -6.19 -6.98
CA ASN A 7 -2.04 -5.63 -5.93
C ASN A 7 -1.15 -4.94 -4.89
N PHE A 8 -1.50 -3.72 -4.46
CA PHE A 8 -0.78 -3.00 -3.42
C PHE A 8 -1.65 -1.92 -2.77
N PHE A 9 -1.14 -1.27 -1.74
CA PHE A 9 -1.74 -0.11 -1.12
C PHE A 9 -0.91 1.14 -1.42
N ALA A 10 -1.56 2.25 -1.78
CA ALA A 10 -0.95 3.56 -1.92
C ALA A 10 -1.37 4.53 -0.80
N GLY A 11 -2.43 4.21 -0.06
CA GLY A 11 -2.87 4.90 1.15
C GLY A 11 -2.93 3.93 2.33
N GLY A 12 -2.54 4.38 3.53
CA GLY A 12 -2.49 3.53 4.72
C GLY A 12 -3.02 4.19 5.97
N ASN A 13 -3.63 3.40 6.86
CA ASN A 13 -3.99 3.78 8.23
C ASN A 13 -2.76 3.53 9.12
N THR A 14 -2.01 4.58 9.44
CA THR A 14 -0.70 4.48 10.09
C THR A 14 -0.67 5.11 11.48
N ALA A 15 0.43 4.96 12.20
CA ALA A 15 0.70 5.65 13.46
C ALA A 15 0.81 7.19 13.31
N HIS A 16 0.92 7.68 12.07
CA HIS A 16 0.95 9.10 11.73
C HIS A 16 -0.38 9.60 11.11
N GLY A 17 -1.46 8.85 11.30
CA GLY A 17 -2.75 9.09 10.65
C GLY A 17 -2.85 8.44 9.29
N PHE A 18 -3.77 8.93 8.44
CA PHE A 18 -3.82 8.51 7.06
C PHE A 18 -2.60 9.02 6.32
N TYR A 19 -1.80 8.11 5.78
CA TYR A 19 -0.58 8.46 5.03
C TYR A 19 -0.74 8.09 3.56
N SER A 20 -0.33 9.01 2.66
CA SER A 20 -0.55 8.91 1.22
C SER A 20 0.76 8.74 0.47
N LEU A 21 0.84 7.73 -0.39
CA LEU A 21 1.89 7.50 -1.38
C LEU A 21 1.31 7.50 -2.81
N TYR A 22 0.12 8.09 -2.99
CA TYR A 22 -0.54 8.13 -4.31
C TYR A 22 0.30 8.87 -5.35
N GLU A 23 0.93 9.98 -4.97
CA GLU A 23 1.78 10.78 -5.86
C GLU A 23 2.84 9.91 -6.55
N SER A 24 3.55 9.07 -5.78
CA SER A 24 4.52 8.13 -6.35
C SER A 24 3.88 7.08 -7.26
N SER A 25 2.70 6.60 -6.90
CA SER A 25 2.00 5.58 -7.71
C SER A 25 1.45 6.14 -9.01
N LEU A 26 1.19 7.44 -9.07
CA LEU A 26 0.59 8.13 -10.22
C LEU A 26 1.62 8.87 -11.09
N GLN A 27 2.90 8.84 -10.70
CA GLN A 27 3.97 9.42 -11.50
C GLN A 27 4.02 8.80 -12.92
N SER A 28 4.40 9.57 -13.90
CA SER A 28 4.56 9.11 -15.30
C SER A 28 3.25 8.73 -16.02
N LEU A 29 2.08 9.03 -15.46
CA LEU A 29 0.82 8.87 -16.18
C LEU A 29 0.66 9.99 -17.22
N THR A 30 0.13 9.64 -18.37
CA THR A 30 -0.25 10.60 -19.43
C THR A 30 -1.74 10.92 -19.39
N ARG A 31 -2.53 10.06 -18.75
CA ARG A 31 -3.97 10.25 -18.54
C ARG A 31 -4.40 9.72 -17.17
N LEU A 32 -5.07 10.54 -16.39
CA LEU A 32 -5.62 10.18 -15.08
C LEU A 32 -7.10 10.55 -14.99
N TYR A 33 -7.96 9.54 -14.80
CA TYR A 33 -9.37 9.74 -14.48
C TYR A 33 -9.55 9.78 -12.96
N VAL A 34 -10.07 10.88 -12.44
CA VAL A 34 -10.36 11.08 -11.02
C VAL A 34 -11.86 11.00 -10.80
N LEU A 35 -12.33 9.89 -10.21
CA LEU A 35 -13.73 9.65 -9.94
C LEU A 35 -14.16 10.47 -8.71
N LYS A 36 -15.13 11.35 -8.88
CA LYS A 36 -15.75 12.14 -7.82
C LYS A 36 -17.13 11.62 -7.50
N GLY A 37 -17.48 11.61 -6.20
CA GLY A 37 -18.79 11.21 -5.71
C GLY A 37 -18.72 10.73 -4.28
N GLY A 38 -19.89 10.54 -3.65
CA GLY A 38 -19.97 9.98 -2.30
C GLY A 38 -19.59 8.49 -2.25
N PRO A 39 -19.29 7.94 -1.06
CA PRO A 39 -18.99 6.52 -0.92
C PRO A 39 -20.16 5.65 -1.42
N GLY A 40 -19.87 4.75 -2.34
CA GLY A 40 -20.91 3.85 -2.90
C GLY A 40 -21.56 4.35 -4.21
N THR A 41 -21.09 5.46 -4.81
CA THR A 41 -21.56 5.93 -6.12
C THR A 41 -20.98 5.14 -7.31
N GLY A 42 -20.39 3.97 -7.08
CA GLY A 42 -19.97 3.05 -8.13
C GLY A 42 -18.46 3.04 -8.42
N GLN A 43 -17.63 3.81 -7.73
CA GLN A 43 -16.18 3.90 -7.97
C GLN A 43 -15.52 2.53 -8.02
N THR A 44 -15.67 1.72 -6.95
CA THR A 44 -15.07 0.38 -6.86
C THR A 44 -15.52 -0.54 -8.00
N LYS A 45 -16.80 -0.50 -8.37
CA LYS A 45 -17.34 -1.29 -9.50
C LYS A 45 -16.67 -0.88 -10.80
N LEU A 46 -16.60 0.41 -11.06
CA LEU A 46 -16.03 0.98 -12.29
C LEU A 46 -14.53 0.65 -12.39
N ILE A 47 -13.77 0.90 -11.32
CA ILE A 47 -12.32 0.58 -11.25
C ILE A 47 -12.08 -0.91 -11.52
N ARG A 48 -12.84 -1.79 -10.86
CA ARG A 48 -12.72 -3.24 -11.03
C ARG A 48 -13.01 -3.69 -12.44
N GLU A 49 -14.19 -3.30 -12.97
CA GLU A 49 -14.66 -3.77 -14.27
C GLU A 49 -13.77 -3.30 -15.42
N ILE A 50 -13.28 -2.04 -15.39
CA ILE A 50 -12.35 -1.55 -16.39
C ILE A 50 -11.02 -2.30 -16.30
N GLY A 51 -10.47 -2.47 -15.09
CA GLY A 51 -9.23 -3.20 -14.88
C GLY A 51 -9.32 -4.65 -15.36
N GLU A 52 -10.40 -5.36 -15.01
CA GLU A 52 -10.61 -6.75 -15.44
C GLU A 52 -10.79 -6.87 -16.96
N GLN A 53 -11.51 -5.94 -17.59
CA GLN A 53 -11.70 -5.94 -19.04
C GLN A 53 -10.38 -5.73 -19.80
N LEU A 54 -9.57 -4.76 -19.36
CA LEU A 54 -8.25 -4.52 -19.97
C LEU A 54 -7.26 -5.66 -19.68
N ASN A 55 -7.36 -6.29 -18.52
CA ASN A 55 -6.58 -7.49 -18.22
C ASN A 55 -6.89 -8.65 -19.17
N GLN A 56 -8.17 -8.87 -19.48
CA GLN A 56 -8.60 -9.89 -20.47
C GLN A 56 -8.07 -9.60 -21.87
N GLN A 57 -7.79 -8.33 -22.20
CA GLN A 57 -7.15 -7.91 -23.44
C GLN A 57 -5.62 -8.10 -23.42
N GLY A 58 -5.05 -8.57 -22.30
CA GLY A 58 -3.63 -8.87 -22.15
C GLY A 58 -2.78 -7.74 -21.54
N TYR A 59 -3.42 -6.67 -21.04
CA TYR A 59 -2.69 -5.61 -20.34
C TYR A 59 -2.35 -6.04 -18.93
N GLU A 60 -1.15 -5.68 -18.46
CA GLU A 60 -0.78 -5.70 -17.05
C GLU A 60 -1.61 -4.65 -16.31
N ILE A 61 -2.16 -5.01 -15.15
CA ILE A 61 -3.02 -4.17 -14.32
C ILE A 61 -2.46 -4.08 -12.90
N TRP A 62 -2.43 -2.87 -12.37
CA TRP A 62 -2.09 -2.61 -10.98
C TRP A 62 -3.33 -2.12 -10.24
N PHE A 63 -3.86 -2.94 -9.33
CA PHE A 63 -4.95 -2.52 -8.45
C PHE A 63 -4.41 -1.90 -7.17
N ILE A 64 -4.88 -0.69 -6.87
CA ILE A 64 -4.63 0.00 -5.62
C ILE A 64 -5.81 -0.32 -4.68
N HIS A 65 -5.51 -1.03 -3.59
CA HIS A 65 -6.53 -1.43 -2.62
C HIS A 65 -6.79 -0.37 -1.57
N THR A 66 -8.02 -0.34 -1.04
CA THR A 66 -8.46 0.58 0.00
C THR A 66 -8.10 0.02 1.38
N ALA A 67 -7.34 0.76 2.18
CA ALA A 67 -7.02 0.37 3.56
C ALA A 67 -8.24 0.44 4.50
N SER A 68 -9.21 1.30 4.23
CA SER A 68 -10.43 1.46 5.04
C SER A 68 -11.55 0.47 4.71
N ASP A 69 -11.45 -0.25 3.60
CA ASP A 69 -12.45 -1.23 3.18
C ASP A 69 -11.81 -2.31 2.29
N ASN A 70 -11.61 -3.49 2.83
CA ASN A 70 -10.95 -4.63 2.15
C ASN A 70 -11.63 -5.09 0.85
N ASP A 71 -12.86 -4.67 0.61
CA ASP A 71 -13.65 -5.11 -0.55
C ASP A 71 -13.69 -4.03 -1.66
N SER A 72 -12.98 -2.90 -1.43
CA SER A 72 -12.95 -1.74 -2.32
C SER A 72 -11.55 -1.48 -2.91
N PHE A 73 -11.56 -0.73 -4.02
CA PHE A 73 -10.35 -0.26 -4.69
C PHE A 73 -10.29 1.27 -4.64
N ASP A 74 -9.09 1.79 -4.41
CA ASP A 74 -8.76 3.21 -4.53
C ASP A 74 -8.37 3.58 -5.97
N GLY A 75 -7.94 2.60 -6.77
CA GLY A 75 -7.61 2.85 -8.17
C GLY A 75 -7.17 1.62 -8.94
N VAL A 76 -6.99 1.85 -10.23
CA VAL A 76 -6.37 0.93 -11.18
C VAL A 76 -5.42 1.70 -12.09
N ILE A 77 -4.26 1.13 -12.35
CA ILE A 77 -3.26 1.67 -13.28
C ILE A 77 -3.02 0.64 -14.38
N ILE A 78 -2.92 1.11 -15.60
CA ILE A 78 -2.55 0.35 -16.78
C ILE A 78 -1.17 0.85 -17.22
N PRO A 79 -0.06 0.24 -16.73
CA PRO A 79 1.29 0.80 -16.88
C PRO A 79 1.71 0.97 -18.33
N LYS A 80 1.39 -0.01 -19.18
CA LYS A 80 1.74 0.02 -20.60
C LYS A 80 1.10 1.18 -21.36
N LEU A 81 -0.03 1.68 -20.90
CA LEU A 81 -0.74 2.81 -21.52
C LEU A 81 -0.46 4.13 -20.82
N ASN A 82 0.22 4.11 -19.67
CA ASN A 82 0.39 5.25 -18.76
C ASN A 82 -0.96 5.90 -18.37
N ILE A 83 -1.98 5.06 -18.15
CA ILE A 83 -3.33 5.48 -17.76
C ILE A 83 -3.62 5.04 -16.34
N GLY A 84 -4.24 5.93 -15.54
CA GLY A 84 -4.76 5.65 -14.21
C GLY A 84 -6.22 6.03 -14.07
N ILE A 85 -6.95 5.30 -13.22
CA ILE A 85 -8.30 5.64 -12.78
C ILE A 85 -8.31 5.52 -11.26
N VAL A 86 -8.67 6.60 -10.55
CA VAL A 86 -8.58 6.64 -9.09
C VAL A 86 -9.85 7.21 -8.46
N ASP A 87 -10.16 6.74 -7.27
CA ASP A 87 -11.20 7.32 -6.41
C ASP A 87 -10.67 8.60 -5.76
N GLY A 88 -11.24 9.74 -6.13
CA GLY A 88 -10.92 11.06 -5.59
C GLY A 88 -11.72 11.46 -4.36
N THR A 89 -12.41 10.52 -3.70
CA THR A 89 -13.19 10.78 -2.48
C THR A 89 -12.26 10.92 -1.26
N ALA A 90 -12.51 11.91 -0.42
CA ALA A 90 -11.77 12.08 0.83
C ALA A 90 -11.72 10.77 1.66
N PRO A 91 -10.65 10.49 2.39
CA PRO A 91 -9.48 11.33 2.72
C PRO A 91 -8.36 11.30 1.66
N ARG A 92 -8.58 10.68 0.51
CA ARG A 92 -7.61 10.58 -0.58
C ARG A 92 -7.46 11.94 -1.26
N VAL A 93 -6.54 12.74 -0.78
CA VAL A 93 -6.14 13.96 -1.51
C VAL A 93 -5.19 13.53 -2.60
N ILE A 94 -5.72 13.40 -3.82
CA ILE A 94 -4.94 13.12 -5.01
C ILE A 94 -4.58 14.46 -5.62
N ASN A 95 -3.32 14.84 -5.48
CA ASN A 95 -2.77 16.06 -6.04
C ASN A 95 -1.56 15.68 -6.93
N PRO A 96 -1.80 14.99 -8.06
CA PRO A 96 -0.72 14.49 -8.88
C PRO A 96 0.04 15.66 -9.52
N GLU A 97 1.35 15.56 -9.57
CA GLU A 97 2.20 16.45 -10.36
C GLU A 97 2.10 16.14 -11.86
N LEU A 98 0.87 16.19 -12.39
CA LEU A 98 0.57 15.95 -13.79
C LEU A 98 0.05 17.26 -14.44
N PRO A 99 0.28 17.45 -15.74
CA PRO A 99 -0.35 18.54 -16.49
C PRO A 99 -1.89 18.50 -16.35
N GLU A 100 -2.54 19.67 -16.24
CA GLU A 100 -4.01 19.72 -16.07
C GLU A 100 -4.76 19.01 -17.19
N GLU A 101 -4.27 19.06 -18.43
CA GLU A 101 -4.82 18.39 -19.60
C GLU A 101 -4.76 16.84 -19.51
N SER A 102 -3.90 16.32 -18.66
CA SER A 102 -3.78 14.88 -18.39
C SER A 102 -4.84 14.37 -17.41
N ILE A 103 -5.52 15.28 -16.69
CA ILE A 103 -6.45 14.92 -15.62
C ILE A 103 -7.88 15.12 -16.08
N VAL A 104 -8.67 14.06 -16.00
CA VAL A 104 -10.11 14.07 -16.30
C VAL A 104 -10.89 13.82 -15.01
N PHE A 105 -11.68 14.80 -14.60
CA PHE A 105 -12.59 14.62 -13.49
C PHE A 105 -13.91 14.00 -13.96
N VAL A 106 -14.25 12.86 -13.38
CA VAL A 106 -15.47 12.11 -13.70
C VAL A 106 -16.43 12.22 -12.51
N ASP A 107 -17.52 12.92 -12.70
CA ASP A 107 -18.54 13.12 -11.66
C ASP A 107 -19.55 11.97 -11.68
N LEU A 108 -19.48 11.10 -10.69
CA LEU A 108 -20.42 9.99 -10.49
C LEU A 108 -21.68 10.42 -9.72
N GLU A 109 -21.70 11.59 -9.07
CA GLU A 109 -22.90 12.09 -8.38
C GLU A 109 -24.04 12.40 -9.36
N GLN A 110 -23.74 12.68 -10.62
CA GLN A 110 -24.75 12.84 -11.66
C GLN A 110 -25.58 11.56 -11.95
N ALA A 111 -25.10 10.41 -11.47
CA ALA A 111 -25.84 9.16 -11.54
C ALA A 111 -26.75 8.92 -10.31
N ALA A 112 -26.67 9.77 -9.28
CA ALA A 112 -27.46 9.64 -8.04
C ALA A 112 -28.68 10.60 -8.06
N ASP A 113 -29.76 10.17 -7.43
CA ASP A 113 -30.93 11.03 -7.18
C ASP A 113 -30.61 12.06 -6.09
N GLN A 114 -30.27 13.27 -6.50
CA GLN A 114 -29.85 14.36 -5.61
C GLN A 114 -30.97 14.79 -4.64
N PHE A 115 -32.25 14.63 -5.05
CA PHE A 115 -33.38 14.97 -4.19
C PHE A 115 -33.45 13.99 -3.00
N GLN A 116 -33.34 12.69 -3.26
CA GLN A 116 -33.32 11.67 -2.21
C GLN A 116 -32.10 11.81 -1.28
N LEU A 117 -30.91 12.10 -1.82
CA LEU A 117 -29.73 12.37 -1.02
C LEU A 117 -29.92 13.59 -0.10
N CYS A 118 -30.52 14.65 -0.63
CA CYS A 118 -30.82 15.84 0.17
C CYS A 118 -31.78 15.56 1.34
N GLN A 119 -32.75 14.68 1.16
CA GLN A 119 -33.64 14.25 2.24
C GLN A 119 -32.94 13.46 3.34
N GLN A 120 -31.87 12.76 3.02
CA GLN A 120 -31.07 11.94 3.95
C GLN A 120 -29.81 12.68 4.48
N LYS A 121 -29.67 13.98 4.16
CA LYS A 121 -28.46 14.75 4.48
C LYS A 121 -28.04 14.65 5.94
N LEU A 122 -28.99 14.75 6.90
CA LEU A 122 -28.68 14.67 8.33
C LEU A 122 -28.09 13.31 8.70
N GLU A 123 -28.60 12.23 8.16
CA GLU A 123 -28.08 10.87 8.39
C GLU A 123 -26.72 10.69 7.76
N ILE A 124 -26.51 11.19 6.54
CA ILE A 124 -25.22 11.22 5.87
C ILE A 124 -24.17 11.96 6.72
N ASP A 125 -24.49 13.19 7.17
CA ASP A 125 -23.60 14.02 7.97
C ASP A 125 -23.22 13.31 9.30
N ASN A 126 -24.20 12.64 9.95
CA ASN A 126 -23.97 11.86 11.17
C ASN A 126 -23.04 10.66 10.92
N LEU A 127 -23.25 9.91 9.84
CA LEU A 127 -22.40 8.76 9.48
C LEU A 127 -20.98 9.20 9.13
N VAL A 128 -20.82 10.28 8.35
CA VAL A 128 -19.51 10.86 8.05
C VAL A 128 -18.79 11.29 9.33
N GLY A 129 -19.50 11.93 10.27
CA GLY A 129 -18.96 12.31 11.56
C GLY A 129 -18.49 11.10 12.39
N ALA A 130 -19.28 10.03 12.43
CA ALA A 130 -18.94 8.79 13.12
C ALA A 130 -17.71 8.09 12.49
N ILE A 131 -17.66 7.97 11.17
CA ILE A 131 -16.51 7.41 10.46
C ILE A 131 -15.24 8.19 10.81
N LYS A 132 -15.29 9.52 10.77
CA LYS A 132 -14.16 10.37 11.09
C LYS A 132 -13.69 10.15 12.54
N GLN A 133 -14.61 10.13 13.48
CA GLN A 133 -14.30 9.92 14.91
C GLN A 133 -13.60 8.57 15.14
N GLU A 134 -14.11 7.49 14.54
CA GLU A 134 -13.51 6.17 14.68
C GLU A 134 -12.10 6.10 14.09
N HIS A 135 -11.87 6.74 12.92
CA HIS A 135 -10.52 6.84 12.38
C HIS A 135 -9.57 7.63 13.28
N GLU A 136 -10.02 8.75 13.88
CA GLU A 136 -9.20 9.53 14.81
C GLU A 136 -8.82 8.71 16.05
N LEU A 137 -9.74 7.91 16.59
CA LEU A 137 -9.46 6.99 17.70
C LEU A 137 -8.47 5.87 17.28
N ALA A 138 -8.64 5.30 16.09
CA ALA A 138 -7.71 4.32 15.56
C ALA A 138 -6.30 4.89 15.43
N TYR A 139 -6.15 6.08 14.86
CA TYR A 139 -4.85 6.74 14.69
C TYR A 139 -4.20 7.11 16.01
N ALA A 140 -4.97 7.60 16.99
CA ALA A 140 -4.45 7.87 18.32
C ALA A 140 -3.92 6.58 18.99
N GLY A 141 -4.64 5.47 18.84
CA GLY A 141 -4.20 4.17 19.33
C GLY A 141 -2.95 3.63 18.59
N PHE A 142 -2.87 3.79 17.27
CA PHE A 142 -1.67 3.42 16.52
C PHE A 142 -0.46 4.27 16.91
N ALA A 143 -0.62 5.56 17.15
CA ALA A 143 0.44 6.42 17.65
C ALA A 143 0.94 5.98 19.04
N GLU A 144 0.03 5.55 19.93
CA GLU A 144 0.40 4.95 21.22
C GLU A 144 1.13 3.62 21.04
N ALA A 145 0.65 2.76 20.14
CA ALA A 145 1.30 1.49 19.84
C ALA A 145 2.72 1.71 19.28
N LEU A 146 2.97 2.76 18.49
CA LEU A 146 4.31 3.09 18.00
C LEU A 146 5.25 3.45 19.16
N ARG A 147 4.78 4.26 20.13
CA ARG A 147 5.60 4.57 21.32
C ARG A 147 5.96 3.31 22.12
N ILE A 148 5.02 2.38 22.25
CA ILE A 148 5.29 1.09 22.92
C ILE A 148 6.27 0.25 22.10
N HIS A 149 6.18 0.29 20.78
CA HIS A 149 7.10 -0.40 19.87
C HIS A 149 8.53 0.19 19.97
N ASP A 150 8.66 1.50 20.12
CA ASP A 150 9.96 2.16 20.33
C ASP A 150 10.65 1.69 21.63
N GLU A 151 9.88 1.44 22.70
CA GLU A 151 10.42 0.82 23.92
C GLU A 151 10.98 -0.57 23.64
N TRP A 152 10.33 -1.34 22.78
CA TRP A 152 10.77 -2.66 22.38
C TRP A 152 12.04 -2.59 21.51
N GLU A 153 12.07 -1.69 20.54
CA GLU A 153 13.25 -1.46 19.70
C GLU A 153 14.49 -1.07 20.53
N ALA A 154 14.32 -0.20 21.52
CA ALA A 154 15.42 0.27 22.36
C ALA A 154 16.20 -0.87 23.03
N ILE A 155 15.53 -1.98 23.42
CA ILE A 155 16.17 -3.17 24.00
C ILE A 155 17.17 -3.77 23.00
N TYR A 156 16.75 -3.99 21.76
CA TYR A 156 17.59 -4.65 20.76
C TYR A 156 18.63 -3.71 20.16
N ILE A 157 18.31 -2.42 20.01
CA ILE A 157 19.29 -1.41 19.59
C ILE A 157 20.47 -1.33 20.57
N ALA A 158 20.20 -1.40 21.88
CA ALA A 158 21.24 -1.38 22.92
C ALA A 158 22.14 -2.65 22.90
N LYS A 159 21.68 -3.72 22.29
CA LYS A 159 22.39 -5.01 22.19
C LYS A 159 22.84 -5.32 20.76
N MET A 160 22.78 -4.36 19.87
CA MET A 160 23.10 -4.53 18.45
C MET A 160 24.61 -4.39 18.21
N ASP A 161 25.17 -5.33 17.47
CA ASP A 161 26.48 -5.20 16.85
C ASP A 161 26.32 -4.47 15.49
N PHE A 162 26.56 -3.16 15.53
CA PHE A 162 26.41 -2.31 14.34
C PHE A 162 27.43 -2.64 13.25
N GLN A 163 28.63 -3.12 13.63
CA GLN A 163 29.63 -3.52 12.64
C GLN A 163 29.17 -4.78 11.91
N ALA A 164 28.71 -5.79 12.62
CA ALA A 164 28.16 -7.00 12.01
C ALA A 164 26.94 -6.70 11.10
N ALA A 165 26.09 -5.74 11.49
CA ALA A 165 24.96 -5.31 10.67
C ALA A 165 25.41 -4.60 9.39
N ASP A 166 26.45 -3.78 9.45
CA ASP A 166 27.03 -3.14 8.27
C ASP A 166 27.72 -4.16 7.35
N GLU A 167 28.47 -5.10 7.89
CA GLU A 167 29.10 -6.20 7.14
C GLU A 167 28.05 -7.06 6.44
N LEU A 168 26.97 -7.45 7.12
CA LEU A 168 25.85 -8.18 6.55
C LEU A 168 25.19 -7.38 5.41
N THR A 169 25.01 -6.09 5.60
CA THR A 169 24.45 -5.21 4.57
C THR A 169 25.31 -5.19 3.31
N GLN A 170 26.63 -5.06 3.45
CA GLN A 170 27.58 -5.08 2.33
C GLN A 170 27.62 -6.44 1.63
N GLU A 171 27.52 -7.54 2.39
CA GLU A 171 27.41 -8.90 1.86
C GLU A 171 26.18 -8.99 0.91
N TYR A 172 25.00 -8.54 1.37
CA TYR A 172 23.79 -8.61 0.56
C TYR A 172 23.79 -7.59 -0.60
N ILE A 173 24.34 -6.40 -0.45
CA ILE A 173 24.53 -5.48 -1.57
C ILE A 173 25.37 -6.14 -2.68
N LYS A 174 26.47 -6.78 -2.29
CA LYS A 174 27.34 -7.49 -3.24
C LYS A 174 26.63 -8.69 -3.88
N LEU A 175 25.88 -9.45 -3.09
CA LEU A 175 25.12 -10.62 -3.58
C LEU A 175 24.04 -10.22 -4.58
N LEU A 176 23.27 -9.17 -4.27
CA LEU A 176 22.09 -8.75 -5.04
C LEU A 176 22.48 -8.00 -6.32
N TYR A 177 23.49 -7.15 -6.26
CA TYR A 177 23.86 -6.27 -7.37
C TYR A 177 25.13 -6.70 -8.10
N GLY A 178 26.07 -7.42 -7.44
CA GLY A 178 27.37 -7.75 -8.00
C GLY A 178 28.08 -6.50 -8.56
N ASP A 179 28.51 -6.58 -9.82
CA ASP A 179 29.11 -5.47 -10.56
C ASP A 179 28.12 -4.82 -11.56
N GLN A 180 26.83 -5.21 -11.50
CA GLN A 180 25.82 -4.76 -12.44
C GLN A 180 25.47 -3.29 -12.22
N LYS A 181 25.27 -2.56 -13.30
CA LYS A 181 24.83 -1.16 -13.36
C LYS A 181 23.94 -0.96 -14.58
N SER A 182 23.04 0.00 -14.51
CA SER A 182 22.25 0.51 -15.63
C SER A 182 22.69 1.95 -15.92
N GLU A 183 22.65 2.37 -17.19
CA GLU A 183 23.02 3.74 -17.60
C GLU A 183 21.83 4.72 -17.56
N LYS A 184 20.62 4.22 -17.27
CA LYS A 184 19.41 5.05 -17.18
C LYS A 184 19.27 5.72 -15.81
N SER A 185 18.44 6.75 -15.75
CA SER A 185 17.93 7.26 -14.49
C SER A 185 17.00 6.24 -13.84
N SER A 186 17.18 5.98 -12.56
CA SER A 186 16.34 5.06 -11.78
C SER A 186 14.93 5.64 -11.62
N ARG A 187 13.92 4.84 -11.89
CA ARG A 187 12.55 5.09 -11.44
C ARG A 187 12.39 4.52 -10.03
N VAL A 188 11.78 5.32 -9.14
CA VAL A 188 11.51 4.91 -7.76
C VAL A 188 10.03 4.95 -7.51
N ASP A 189 9.45 3.79 -7.18
CA ASP A 189 8.03 3.65 -6.85
C ASP A 189 7.88 3.41 -5.35
N HIS A 190 7.19 4.31 -4.64
CA HIS A 190 6.86 4.18 -3.23
C HIS A 190 5.46 3.64 -3.06
N ARG A 191 5.32 2.56 -2.29
CA ARG A 191 4.08 1.85 -1.99
C ARG A 191 4.09 1.37 -0.54
N PHE A 192 2.95 0.89 -0.03
CA PHE A 192 2.92 0.15 1.23
C PHE A 192 3.00 -1.36 0.98
N LEU A 193 3.78 -2.08 1.80
CA LEU A 193 3.82 -3.54 1.79
C LEU A 193 2.44 -4.12 2.10
N GLY A 194 1.83 -3.61 3.14
CA GLY A 194 0.52 -3.96 3.64
C GLY A 194 -0.16 -2.77 4.29
N ALA A 195 -1.34 -2.97 4.83
CA ALA A 195 -2.09 -1.94 5.52
C ALA A 195 -2.79 -2.50 6.76
N ALA A 196 -2.96 -1.63 7.77
CA ALA A 196 -3.92 -1.84 8.84
C ALA A 196 -5.33 -1.61 8.30
N THR A 197 -6.15 -2.66 8.33
CA THR A 197 -7.49 -2.68 7.75
C THR A 197 -8.53 -3.11 8.80
N PRO A 198 -9.83 -2.99 8.53
CA PRO A 198 -10.87 -3.55 9.39
C PRO A 198 -10.75 -5.06 9.64
N LYS A 199 -10.06 -5.80 8.78
CA LYS A 199 -9.78 -7.24 8.93
C LYS A 199 -8.42 -7.53 9.58
N GLY A 200 -7.75 -6.51 10.13
CA GLY A 200 -6.37 -6.58 10.63
C GLY A 200 -5.35 -6.23 9.56
N ALA A 201 -4.11 -6.69 9.76
CA ALA A 201 -3.05 -6.47 8.78
C ALA A 201 -3.29 -7.32 7.53
N VAL A 202 -3.21 -6.68 6.36
CA VAL A 202 -3.35 -7.33 5.04
C VAL A 202 -2.20 -6.92 4.17
N ASP A 203 -1.62 -7.86 3.43
CA ASP A 203 -0.55 -7.62 2.45
C ASP A 203 -0.75 -8.42 1.16
N PHE A 204 0.10 -8.15 0.18
CA PHE A 204 0.10 -8.83 -1.11
C PHE A 204 1.49 -9.39 -1.49
N VAL A 205 2.34 -9.70 -0.50
CA VAL A 205 3.70 -10.21 -0.71
C VAL A 205 3.77 -11.38 -1.70
N PRO A 206 2.92 -12.43 -1.62
CA PRO A 206 2.96 -13.52 -2.58
C PRO A 206 2.69 -13.10 -4.02
N ASN A 207 1.77 -12.15 -4.24
CA ASN A 207 1.45 -11.59 -5.54
C ASN A 207 2.58 -10.71 -6.08
N LEU A 208 3.09 -9.78 -5.27
CA LEU A 208 4.14 -8.84 -5.63
C LEU A 208 5.47 -9.52 -5.95
N THR A 209 5.77 -10.63 -5.27
CA THR A 209 7.03 -11.39 -5.41
C THR A 209 6.90 -12.61 -6.34
N SER A 210 5.80 -12.69 -7.11
CA SER A 210 5.62 -13.77 -8.08
C SER A 210 6.74 -13.76 -9.12
N GLY A 211 7.38 -14.91 -9.35
CA GLY A 211 8.48 -15.05 -10.31
C GLY A 211 9.82 -14.47 -9.88
N LEU A 212 9.92 -13.88 -8.69
CA LEU A 212 11.16 -13.31 -8.16
C LEU A 212 11.84 -14.26 -7.17
N LYS A 213 13.17 -14.20 -7.09
CA LYS A 213 13.91 -14.77 -5.96
C LYS A 213 13.62 -13.95 -4.71
N ARG A 214 13.31 -14.62 -3.60
CA ARG A 214 12.92 -13.95 -2.35
C ARG A 214 13.98 -14.10 -1.27
N TYR A 215 14.24 -13.00 -0.57
CA TYR A 215 15.09 -12.92 0.62
C TYR A 215 14.23 -12.48 1.80
N LEU A 216 14.01 -13.40 2.74
CA LEU A 216 13.14 -13.23 3.89
C LEU A 216 13.94 -12.74 5.09
N VAL A 217 13.85 -11.46 5.41
CA VAL A 217 14.58 -10.85 6.52
C VAL A 217 13.88 -11.21 7.84
N LYS A 218 14.57 -11.94 8.69
CA LYS A 218 14.16 -12.31 10.04
C LYS A 218 14.91 -11.49 11.09
N GLY A 219 14.20 -11.08 12.15
CA GLY A 219 14.79 -10.29 13.22
C GLY A 219 13.77 -9.89 14.27
N ARG A 220 14.19 -9.05 15.21
CA ARG A 220 13.31 -8.42 16.20
C ARG A 220 13.07 -6.96 15.84
N ALA A 221 12.15 -6.30 16.54
CA ALA A 221 12.07 -4.84 16.52
C ALA A 221 13.44 -4.25 16.83
N GLY A 222 13.86 -3.20 16.13
CA GLY A 222 15.16 -2.56 16.34
C GLY A 222 16.41 -3.35 15.90
N SER A 223 16.26 -4.51 15.23
CA SER A 223 17.42 -5.31 14.75
C SER A 223 18.02 -4.82 13.43
N GLY A 224 17.65 -3.63 12.93
CA GLY A 224 18.26 -3.01 11.76
C GLY A 224 17.67 -3.41 10.42
N LYS A 225 16.56 -4.17 10.35
CA LYS A 225 15.90 -4.62 9.10
C LYS A 225 15.61 -3.48 8.13
N SER A 226 14.93 -2.43 8.61
CA SER A 226 14.59 -1.26 7.78
C SER A 226 15.85 -0.52 7.29
N THR A 227 16.90 -0.45 8.11
CA THR A 227 18.19 0.15 7.72
C THR A 227 18.89 -0.65 6.62
N LEU A 228 18.89 -1.99 6.71
CA LEU A 228 19.37 -2.88 5.66
C LEU A 228 18.62 -2.59 4.33
N LEU A 229 17.28 -2.56 4.38
CA LEU A 229 16.44 -2.31 3.20
C LEU A 229 16.69 -0.92 2.59
N LYS A 230 16.84 0.12 3.43
CA LYS A 230 17.18 1.48 2.97
C LYS A 230 18.51 1.54 2.23
N LYS A 231 19.55 0.85 2.75
CA LYS A 231 20.87 0.81 2.10
C LYS A 231 20.83 0.02 0.79
N ILE A 232 20.09 -1.07 0.72
CA ILE A 232 19.90 -1.86 -0.52
C ILE A 232 19.15 -1.02 -1.56
N ALA A 233 18.06 -0.32 -1.19
CA ALA A 233 17.34 0.57 -2.09
C ALA A 233 18.24 1.69 -2.65
N ALA A 234 18.99 2.37 -1.77
CA ALA A 234 19.90 3.44 -2.15
C ALA A 234 20.97 2.98 -3.14
N GLU A 235 21.53 1.77 -2.94
CA GLU A 235 22.52 1.22 -3.88
C GLU A 235 21.89 0.88 -5.25
N GLY A 236 20.64 0.34 -5.29
CA GLY A 236 19.92 0.10 -6.53
C GLY A 236 19.69 1.38 -7.33
N ILE A 237 19.21 2.42 -6.65
CA ILE A 237 19.00 3.77 -7.24
C ILE A 237 20.33 4.33 -7.79
N LYS A 238 21.39 4.30 -6.99
CA LYS A 238 22.72 4.76 -7.38
C LYS A 238 23.28 4.05 -8.61
N ARG A 239 22.90 2.78 -8.79
CA ARG A 239 23.31 1.96 -9.94
C ARG A 239 22.37 2.09 -11.16
N GLY A 240 21.33 2.92 -11.11
CA GLY A 240 20.41 3.18 -12.20
C GLY A 240 19.32 2.13 -12.41
N PHE A 241 19.08 1.22 -11.44
CA PHE A 241 17.98 0.26 -11.51
C PHE A 241 16.68 0.89 -11.04
N ASP A 242 15.56 0.47 -11.62
CA ASP A 242 14.24 0.82 -11.10
C ASP A 242 13.99 0.07 -9.78
N VAL A 243 13.56 0.81 -8.77
CA VAL A 243 13.40 0.28 -7.41
C VAL A 243 11.98 0.51 -6.92
N GLU A 244 11.28 -0.59 -6.60
CA GLU A 244 10.02 -0.52 -5.87
C GLU A 244 10.33 -0.56 -4.36
N ILE A 245 9.95 0.49 -3.66
CA ILE A 245 10.16 0.67 -2.22
C ILE A 245 8.82 0.52 -1.51
N TYR A 246 8.71 -0.51 -0.68
CA TYR A 246 7.51 -0.76 0.10
C TYR A 246 7.72 -0.34 1.55
N HIS A 247 6.94 0.66 1.96
CA HIS A 247 6.92 1.18 3.31
C HIS A 247 6.13 0.27 4.25
N CYS A 248 6.45 0.34 5.52
CA CYS A 248 5.67 -0.31 6.57
C CYS A 248 4.28 0.32 6.68
N GLY A 249 3.24 -0.50 6.67
CA GLY A 249 1.85 -0.03 6.80
C GLY A 249 1.52 0.51 8.19
N PHE A 250 2.42 0.37 9.16
CA PHE A 250 2.27 0.88 10.52
C PHE A 250 3.09 2.17 10.74
N ASP A 251 4.40 2.15 10.38
CA ASP A 251 5.28 3.32 10.40
C ASP A 251 5.83 3.60 9.00
N PRO A 252 5.32 4.62 8.29
CA PRO A 252 5.77 4.95 6.93
C PRO A 252 7.24 5.33 6.81
N ASN A 253 7.92 5.66 7.92
CA ASN A 253 9.35 5.96 7.94
C ASN A 253 10.22 4.70 7.87
N SER A 254 9.65 3.54 8.15
CA SER A 254 10.28 2.24 8.03
C SER A 254 10.02 1.62 6.65
N LEU A 255 10.96 0.80 6.19
CA LEU A 255 10.81 0.02 4.95
C LEU A 255 10.67 -1.45 5.29
N ASP A 256 9.73 -2.10 4.60
CA ASP A 256 9.43 -3.51 4.79
C ASP A 256 9.78 -4.38 3.57
N MET A 257 9.88 -3.81 2.35
CA MET A 257 10.30 -4.58 1.17
C MET A 257 10.96 -3.69 0.12
N ILE A 258 11.92 -4.29 -0.59
CA ILE A 258 12.52 -3.74 -1.81
C ILE A 258 12.39 -4.77 -2.92
N ILE A 259 11.93 -4.34 -4.10
CA ILE A 259 11.91 -5.14 -5.31
C ILE A 259 12.74 -4.45 -6.39
N VAL A 260 13.62 -5.21 -7.04
CA VAL A 260 14.33 -4.81 -8.25
C VAL A 260 14.03 -5.85 -9.33
N ARG A 261 12.99 -5.58 -10.12
CA ARG A 261 12.49 -6.54 -11.13
C ARG A 261 13.50 -6.85 -12.21
N GLU A 262 14.31 -5.86 -12.60
CA GLU A 262 15.36 -6.02 -13.59
C GLU A 262 16.41 -7.06 -13.17
N LEU A 263 16.65 -7.22 -11.88
CA LEU A 263 17.56 -8.20 -11.30
C LEU A 263 16.83 -9.44 -10.76
N GLY A 264 15.51 -9.48 -10.82
CA GLY A 264 14.70 -10.64 -10.48
C GLY A 264 14.64 -10.97 -8.99
N PHE A 265 14.79 -9.99 -8.09
CA PHE A 265 14.74 -10.25 -6.66
C PHE A 265 13.75 -9.36 -5.89
N ALA A 266 13.31 -9.89 -4.74
CA ALA A 266 12.62 -9.18 -3.68
C ALA A 266 13.29 -9.50 -2.34
N ILE A 267 13.52 -8.48 -1.50
CA ILE A 267 14.00 -8.64 -0.14
C ILE A 267 13.03 -7.92 0.81
N PHE A 268 12.52 -8.61 1.83
CA PHE A 268 11.45 -8.06 2.65
C PHE A 268 11.50 -8.51 4.11
N ASP A 269 11.00 -7.63 5.00
CA ASP A 269 10.73 -7.97 6.40
C ASP A 269 9.70 -9.08 6.46
N SER A 270 10.10 -10.21 7.01
CA SER A 270 9.28 -11.41 7.14
C SER A 270 9.06 -11.76 8.60
N THR A 271 8.65 -10.74 9.37
CA THR A 271 8.26 -10.87 10.78
C THR A 271 6.80 -10.48 10.97
N ALA A 272 6.21 -10.85 12.09
CA ALA A 272 4.80 -10.51 12.36
C ALA A 272 4.56 -8.98 12.23
N PRO A 273 3.43 -8.57 11.63
CA PRO A 273 2.27 -9.36 11.23
C PRO A 273 2.37 -10.03 9.85
N HIS A 274 3.41 -9.74 9.05
CA HIS A 274 3.63 -10.24 7.69
C HIS A 274 4.63 -11.41 7.67
N GLU A 275 4.42 -12.41 8.52
CA GLU A 275 5.38 -13.49 8.69
C GLU A 275 5.23 -14.58 7.63
N TYR A 276 6.29 -14.74 6.83
CA TYR A 276 6.44 -15.76 5.82
C TYR A 276 7.59 -16.71 6.16
N TYR A 277 7.53 -17.92 5.63
CA TYR A 277 8.61 -18.90 5.70
C TYR A 277 9.00 -19.32 4.29
N PRO A 278 10.24 -19.81 4.07
CA PRO A 278 10.64 -20.33 2.77
C PRO A 278 9.68 -21.43 2.29
N ASP A 279 9.06 -21.23 1.15
CA ASP A 279 8.16 -22.17 0.48
C ASP A 279 8.57 -22.49 -0.95
N ARG A 280 9.65 -21.83 -1.45
CA ARG A 280 10.27 -22.06 -2.75
C ARG A 280 11.72 -22.46 -2.57
N ALA A 281 12.23 -23.32 -3.46
CA ALA A 281 13.63 -23.78 -3.41
C ALA A 281 14.65 -22.65 -3.56
N THR A 282 14.24 -21.48 -4.07
CA THR A 282 15.07 -20.30 -4.27
C THR A 282 15.01 -19.30 -3.12
N ASP A 283 14.13 -19.51 -2.14
CA ASP A 283 13.99 -18.60 -1.00
C ASP A 283 15.20 -18.70 -0.07
N GLU A 284 15.63 -17.55 0.43
CA GLU A 284 16.73 -17.46 1.39
C GLU A 284 16.32 -16.66 2.62
N ILE A 285 16.77 -17.08 3.80
CA ILE A 285 16.57 -16.35 5.05
C ILE A 285 17.77 -15.44 5.29
N VAL A 286 17.48 -14.17 5.60
CA VAL A 286 18.44 -13.18 6.09
C VAL A 286 18.21 -13.01 7.58
N ASP A 287 19.00 -13.69 8.42
CA ASP A 287 18.82 -13.69 9.87
C ASP A 287 19.60 -12.54 10.53
N MET A 288 18.93 -11.41 10.71
CA MET A 288 19.46 -10.24 11.39
C MET A 288 19.64 -10.48 12.89
N TYR A 289 18.79 -11.33 13.50
CA TYR A 289 18.86 -11.55 14.94
C TYR A 289 20.13 -12.31 15.34
N SER A 290 20.34 -13.47 14.73
CA SER A 290 21.52 -14.30 15.09
C SER A 290 22.86 -13.67 14.65
N ARG A 291 22.83 -12.82 13.62
CA ARG A 291 24.03 -12.19 13.06
C ARG A 291 24.42 -10.88 13.75
N CYS A 292 23.41 -10.11 14.23
CA CYS A 292 23.62 -8.71 14.61
C CYS A 292 23.22 -8.39 16.07
N ILE A 293 22.54 -9.29 16.78
CA ILE A 293 22.13 -9.06 18.17
C ILE A 293 22.95 -9.95 19.10
N LEU A 294 23.38 -9.39 20.22
CA LEU A 294 24.14 -10.15 21.23
C LEU A 294 23.34 -11.36 21.71
N PRO A 295 23.92 -12.58 21.71
CA PRO A 295 23.26 -13.79 22.19
C PRO A 295 22.77 -13.64 23.63
N GLY A 296 21.59 -14.20 23.94
CA GLY A 296 21.01 -14.15 25.28
C GLY A 296 20.17 -12.89 25.55
N THR A 297 20.01 -11.98 24.57
CA THR A 297 19.21 -10.76 24.75
C THR A 297 17.73 -11.07 25.06
N ASP A 298 17.12 -12.02 24.36
CA ASP A 298 15.72 -12.41 24.60
C ASP A 298 15.53 -12.95 26.01
N GLU A 299 16.48 -13.73 26.51
CA GLU A 299 16.47 -14.31 27.86
C GLU A 299 16.69 -13.25 28.94
N GLU A 300 17.68 -12.36 28.73
CA GLU A 300 18.01 -11.27 29.68
C GLU A 300 16.84 -10.32 29.89
N TYR A 301 16.09 -10.01 28.83
CA TYR A 301 14.98 -9.05 28.86
C TYR A 301 13.59 -9.70 28.77
N SER A 302 13.48 -11.01 28.99
CA SER A 302 12.26 -11.80 28.74
C SER A 302 11.00 -11.21 29.40
N GLU A 303 11.08 -10.79 30.65
CA GLU A 303 9.96 -10.21 31.42
C GLU A 303 9.57 -8.83 30.86
N ALA A 304 10.53 -7.95 30.59
CA ALA A 304 10.27 -6.64 29.98
C ALA A 304 9.67 -6.77 28.59
N ILE A 305 10.21 -7.65 27.76
CA ILE A 305 9.70 -7.93 26.40
C ILE A 305 8.25 -8.46 26.47
N ALA A 306 7.95 -9.38 27.39
CA ALA A 306 6.59 -9.90 27.54
C ALA A 306 5.60 -8.78 27.90
N GLY A 307 5.93 -7.91 28.84
CA GLY A 307 5.07 -6.79 29.23
C GLY A 307 4.88 -5.76 28.10
N ILE A 308 5.93 -5.49 27.30
CA ILE A 308 5.83 -4.60 26.13
C ILE A 308 4.92 -5.23 25.07
N LYS A 309 5.13 -6.52 24.75
CA LYS A 309 4.31 -7.25 23.77
C LYS A 309 2.83 -7.27 24.13
N GLU A 310 2.50 -7.46 25.40
CA GLU A 310 1.12 -7.46 25.87
C GLU A 310 0.45 -6.07 25.66
N ARG A 311 1.12 -4.99 26.09
CA ARG A 311 0.63 -3.61 25.88
C ARG A 311 0.48 -3.30 24.39
N TYR A 312 1.49 -3.58 23.59
CA TYR A 312 1.48 -3.37 22.14
C TYR A 312 0.31 -4.12 21.47
N SER A 313 0.19 -5.42 21.72
CA SER A 313 -0.87 -6.25 21.15
C SER A 313 -2.28 -5.77 21.55
N SER A 314 -2.47 -5.41 22.83
CA SER A 314 -3.75 -4.86 23.30
C SER A 314 -4.11 -3.56 22.61
N THR A 315 -3.14 -2.62 22.50
CA THR A 315 -3.34 -1.32 21.87
C THR A 315 -3.63 -1.47 20.37
N MET A 316 -2.87 -2.32 19.66
CA MET A 316 -3.10 -2.61 18.24
C MET A 316 -4.50 -3.21 18.00
N LYS A 317 -4.94 -4.14 18.85
CA LYS A 317 -6.26 -4.75 18.75
C LYS A 317 -7.39 -3.73 18.95
N GLN A 318 -7.26 -2.84 19.92
CA GLN A 318 -8.24 -1.76 20.16
C GLN A 318 -8.30 -0.80 18.97
N SER A 319 -7.14 -0.39 18.44
CA SER A 319 -7.06 0.50 17.28
C SER A 319 -7.67 -0.14 16.02
N THR A 320 -7.44 -1.44 15.80
CA THR A 320 -8.05 -2.19 14.70
C THR A 320 -9.57 -2.31 14.88
N GLN A 321 -10.06 -2.39 16.14
CA GLN A 321 -11.50 -2.41 16.39
C GLN A 321 -12.16 -1.10 15.94
N HIS A 322 -11.53 0.06 16.18
CA HIS A 322 -12.03 1.34 15.67
C HIS A 322 -12.10 1.39 14.13
N LEU A 323 -11.14 0.78 13.40
CA LEU A 323 -11.26 0.65 11.95
C LEU A 323 -12.46 -0.24 11.55
N THR A 324 -12.74 -1.29 12.35
CA THR A 324 -13.89 -2.17 12.11
C THR A 324 -15.20 -1.41 12.33
N ASP A 325 -15.27 -0.60 13.39
CA ASP A 325 -16.44 0.21 13.71
C ASP A 325 -16.66 1.31 12.67
N ALA A 326 -15.59 1.97 12.19
CA ALA A 326 -15.63 2.89 11.06
C ALA A 326 -16.21 2.23 9.81
N LYS A 327 -15.83 0.98 9.52
CA LYS A 327 -16.37 0.22 8.38
C LYS A 327 -17.87 -0.03 8.51
N VAL A 328 -18.39 -0.28 9.71
CA VAL A 328 -19.85 -0.44 9.92
C VAL A 328 -20.61 0.81 9.45
N PHE A 329 -20.17 1.99 9.88
CA PHE A 329 -20.75 3.27 9.45
C PHE A 329 -20.55 3.53 7.96
N LEU A 330 -19.40 3.17 7.41
CA LEU A 330 -19.12 3.30 5.97
C LEU A 330 -20.05 2.42 5.13
N VAL A 331 -20.36 1.20 5.58
CA VAL A 331 -21.32 0.31 4.88
C VAL A 331 -22.72 0.94 4.89
N ALA A 332 -23.18 1.48 6.02
CA ALA A 332 -24.45 2.18 6.10
C ALA A 332 -24.49 3.40 5.16
N LEU A 333 -23.44 4.19 5.14
CA LEU A 333 -23.30 5.35 4.25
C LEU A 333 -23.33 4.93 2.76
N LYS A 334 -22.59 3.87 2.40
CA LYS A 334 -22.61 3.30 1.04
C LYS A 334 -24.01 2.84 0.64
N GLN A 335 -24.81 2.26 1.54
CA GLN A 335 -26.16 1.84 1.25
C GLN A 335 -27.09 3.02 0.90
N ILE A 336 -26.94 4.15 1.60
CA ILE A 336 -27.70 5.37 1.29
C ILE A 336 -27.39 5.81 -0.16
N TYR A 337 -26.13 5.99 -0.50
CA TYR A 337 -25.76 6.40 -1.86
C TYR A 337 -26.18 5.37 -2.91
N THR A 338 -25.93 4.08 -2.68
CA THR A 338 -26.25 3.00 -3.63
C THR A 338 -27.77 2.92 -3.89
N SER A 339 -28.60 3.20 -2.88
CA SER A 339 -30.08 3.18 -3.04
C SER A 339 -30.63 4.28 -3.95
N THR A 340 -29.83 5.33 -4.18
CA THR A 340 -30.19 6.47 -5.04
C THR A 340 -29.59 6.41 -6.43
N LEU A 341 -28.74 5.38 -6.72
CA LEU A 341 -28.01 5.30 -7.98
C LEU A 341 -28.85 4.79 -9.15
N ASN A 342 -28.67 5.43 -10.28
CA ASN A 342 -29.01 4.87 -11.60
C ASN A 342 -27.76 4.11 -12.15
N PHE A 343 -27.81 2.79 -12.04
CA PHE A 343 -26.71 1.93 -12.49
C PHE A 343 -26.47 1.99 -14.00
N ASP A 344 -27.50 2.16 -14.81
CA ASP A 344 -27.36 2.33 -16.27
C ASP A 344 -26.54 3.57 -16.60
N ARG A 345 -26.67 4.64 -15.80
CA ARG A 345 -25.84 5.85 -15.96
C ARG A 345 -24.39 5.61 -15.58
N VAL A 346 -24.14 4.85 -14.51
CA VAL A 346 -22.77 4.45 -14.14
C VAL A 346 -22.13 3.60 -15.24
N ASP A 347 -22.89 2.66 -15.83
CA ASP A 347 -22.40 1.81 -16.92
C ASP A 347 -22.17 2.62 -18.21
N GLN A 348 -22.94 3.67 -18.49
CA GLN A 348 -22.67 4.62 -19.58
C GLN A 348 -21.34 5.38 -19.36
N ILE A 349 -21.10 5.87 -18.15
CA ILE A 349 -19.84 6.56 -17.80
C ILE A 349 -18.65 5.60 -17.99
N LYS A 350 -18.78 4.35 -17.52
CA LYS A 350 -17.75 3.32 -17.75
C LYS A 350 -17.47 3.13 -19.23
N SER A 351 -18.52 3.02 -20.06
CA SER A 351 -18.38 2.82 -21.49
C SER A 351 -17.65 4.00 -22.16
N GLN A 352 -17.96 5.23 -21.76
CA GLN A 352 -17.27 6.43 -22.25
C GLN A 352 -15.77 6.41 -21.92
N ILE A 353 -15.41 6.06 -20.67
CA ILE A 353 -13.99 5.94 -20.29
C ILE A 353 -13.27 4.86 -21.12
N LEU A 354 -13.93 3.71 -21.34
CA LEU A 354 -13.37 2.63 -22.16
C LEU A 354 -13.21 3.02 -23.63
N GLU A 355 -14.15 3.78 -24.20
CA GLU A 355 -14.05 4.31 -25.55
C GLU A 355 -12.85 5.27 -25.68
N GLU A 356 -12.70 6.22 -24.75
CA GLU A 356 -11.54 7.12 -24.72
C GLU A 356 -10.21 6.36 -24.58
N ILE A 357 -10.14 5.32 -23.73
CA ILE A 357 -8.94 4.48 -23.60
C ILE A 357 -8.64 3.75 -24.92
N ASN A 358 -9.65 3.22 -25.60
CA ASN A 358 -9.47 2.56 -26.88
C ASN A 358 -8.96 3.54 -27.97
N GLU A 359 -9.48 4.77 -28.01
CA GLU A 359 -8.99 5.81 -28.91
C GLU A 359 -7.51 6.12 -28.67
N ILE A 360 -7.07 6.19 -27.41
CA ILE A 360 -5.63 6.37 -27.05
C ILE A 360 -4.80 5.18 -27.53
N VAL A 361 -5.33 3.96 -27.45
CA VAL A 361 -4.64 2.75 -27.92
C VAL A 361 -4.50 2.72 -29.45
N GLU A 362 -5.54 3.15 -30.17
CA GLU A 362 -5.55 3.16 -31.64
C GLU A 362 -4.75 4.32 -32.25
N SER A 363 -4.65 5.43 -31.53
CA SER A 363 -3.88 6.63 -31.93
C SER A 363 -2.83 6.97 -30.85
N PRO A 364 -1.78 6.18 -30.70
CA PRO A 364 -0.74 6.48 -29.74
C PRO A 364 -0.18 7.88 -30.01
N LEU A 365 -0.24 8.76 -28.99
CA LEU A 365 0.37 10.07 -29.05
C LEU A 365 1.85 9.89 -29.42
N GLU A 366 2.29 10.46 -30.54
CA GLU A 366 3.71 10.55 -30.86
C GLU A 366 4.40 11.34 -29.74
N VAL A 367 5.17 10.64 -28.91
CA VAL A 367 5.99 11.21 -27.81
C VAL A 367 7.38 11.54 -28.33
#